data_f39499bff3316b83555428a13151f148
#
_entry.id   f39499bff3316b83555428a13151f148
#
_cell.length_a   1.000
_cell.length_b   1.000
_cell.length_c   1.000
_cell.angle_alpha   90.00
_cell.angle_beta   90.00
_cell.angle_gamma   90.00
#
_symmetry.space_group_name_H-M   'P 1'
#
loop_
_entity.id
_entity.type
_entity.pdbx_description
1 polymer ?
#
loop_
_entity_poly.entity_id
_entity_poly.type
_entity_poly.pdbx_seq_one_letter_code
_entity_poly.pdbx_strand_id
1 'polypeptide(L)'
;EALLKLRQVCCDPRLIEHEDERAKHASAKLDVCLELLDNLMEEGRSVLVFSQFTSMLALIEAALVARGYNYLMLTGKTRNREQIIQRFQAGEAPIFLISLRAGGVGLNLTRADTVIHYDPWWNPAVEDQASDRAHRMGQKRPVTIYRLVAKDTIEDKIVDLHAHKRDLASSLLEGGELSGKMSVNEMMELIREVED
;
A
#
# COMPACT_ATOMS: atom_id res chain seq x y z
N GLU A 1 13.22 -0.82 -15.60
CA GLU A 1 12.08 -1.65 -16.05
C GLU A 1 12.03 -2.98 -15.29
N ALA A 2 13.14 -3.71 -15.12
CA ALA A 2 13.19 -4.98 -14.41
C ALA A 2 12.65 -4.90 -12.98
N LEU A 3 13.14 -3.95 -12.16
CA LEU A 3 12.66 -3.73 -10.79
C LEU A 3 11.15 -3.47 -10.71
N LEU A 4 10.59 -2.76 -11.67
CA LEU A 4 9.15 -2.52 -11.71
C LEU A 4 8.39 -3.82 -11.90
N LYS A 5 8.84 -4.67 -12.82
CA LYS A 5 8.24 -5.99 -13.10
C LYS A 5 8.38 -6.93 -11.89
N LEU A 6 9.57 -6.98 -11.26
CA LEU A 6 9.77 -7.77 -10.04
C LEU A 6 8.80 -7.36 -8.93
N ARG A 7 8.61 -6.07 -8.70
CA ARG A 7 7.65 -5.57 -7.71
C ARG A 7 6.21 -5.88 -8.08
N GLN A 8 5.86 -5.83 -9.37
CA GLN A 8 4.53 -6.23 -9.86
C GLN A 8 4.28 -7.72 -9.62
N VAL A 9 5.25 -8.59 -9.94
CA VAL A 9 5.14 -10.04 -9.67
C VAL A 9 4.92 -10.33 -8.19
N CYS A 10 5.66 -9.63 -7.30
CA CYS A 10 5.49 -9.78 -5.86
C CYS A 10 4.10 -9.37 -5.37
N CYS A 11 3.46 -8.42 -6.04
CA CYS A 11 2.07 -8.03 -5.75
C CYS A 11 1.10 -9.10 -6.23
N ASP A 12 1.19 -9.43 -7.52
CA ASP A 12 0.37 -10.43 -8.18
C ASP A 12 0.95 -10.75 -9.56
N PRO A 13 1.21 -12.04 -9.89
CA PRO A 13 1.73 -12.43 -11.19
C PRO A 13 0.91 -11.92 -12.38
N ARG A 14 -0.40 -11.80 -12.21
CA ARG A 14 -1.33 -11.28 -13.24
C ARG A 14 -1.04 -9.84 -13.68
N LEU A 15 -0.23 -9.09 -12.94
CA LEU A 15 0.14 -7.71 -13.31
C LEU A 15 1.14 -7.65 -14.47
N ILE A 16 1.85 -8.74 -14.75
CA ILE A 16 2.86 -8.83 -15.83
C ILE A 16 2.49 -9.80 -16.94
N GLU A 17 1.47 -10.65 -16.73
CA GLU A 17 1.05 -11.67 -17.68
C GLU A 17 0.13 -11.12 -18.76
N HIS A 18 0.11 -11.77 -19.92
CA HIS A 18 -0.88 -11.54 -20.96
C HIS A 18 -2.27 -11.98 -20.51
N GLU A 19 -3.32 -11.34 -21.06
CA GLU A 19 -4.71 -11.57 -20.62
C GLU A 19 -5.14 -13.04 -20.65
N ASP A 20 -4.65 -13.79 -21.62
CA ASP A 20 -4.99 -15.22 -21.80
C ASP A 20 -4.41 -16.15 -20.70
N GLU A 21 -3.38 -15.70 -19.98
CA GLU A 21 -2.70 -16.46 -18.93
C GLU A 21 -3.09 -16.04 -17.51
N ARG A 22 -3.65 -14.84 -17.35
CA ARG A 22 -3.98 -14.24 -16.05
C ARG A 22 -4.90 -15.08 -15.16
N ALA A 23 -5.76 -15.91 -15.76
CA ALA A 23 -6.68 -16.76 -15.01
C ALA A 23 -6.04 -17.97 -14.33
N LYS A 24 -4.77 -18.27 -14.62
CA LYS A 24 -4.10 -19.50 -14.20
C LYS A 24 -3.36 -19.39 -12.87
N HIS A 25 -3.11 -18.17 -12.38
CA HIS A 25 -2.27 -17.97 -11.23
C HIS A 25 -3.03 -17.35 -10.05
N ALA A 26 -2.98 -18.04 -8.91
CA ALA A 26 -3.43 -17.49 -7.62
C ALA A 26 -2.33 -16.62 -7.02
N SER A 27 -2.69 -15.56 -6.33
CA SER A 27 -1.77 -14.70 -5.59
C SER A 27 -1.91 -14.95 -4.10
N ALA A 28 -0.94 -15.60 -3.50
CA ALA A 28 -0.92 -15.83 -2.05
C ALA A 28 -1.03 -14.52 -1.26
N LYS A 29 -0.41 -13.44 -1.75
CA LYS A 29 -0.53 -12.12 -1.11
C LYS A 29 -1.95 -11.57 -1.18
N LEU A 30 -2.64 -11.75 -2.30
CA LEU A 30 -4.04 -11.33 -2.41
C LEU A 30 -4.92 -12.15 -1.48
N ASP A 31 -4.72 -13.46 -1.39
CA ASP A 31 -5.48 -14.34 -0.51
C ASP A 31 -5.32 -13.91 0.96
N VAL A 32 -4.07 -13.69 1.41
CA VAL A 32 -3.79 -13.17 2.77
C VAL A 32 -4.43 -11.80 3.00
N CYS A 33 -4.38 -10.91 2.00
CA CYS A 33 -5.03 -9.59 2.11
C CYS A 33 -6.54 -9.72 2.30
N LEU A 34 -7.18 -10.62 1.55
CA LEU A 34 -8.61 -10.83 1.60
C LEU A 34 -9.05 -11.51 2.91
N GLU A 35 -8.29 -12.48 3.41
CA GLU A 35 -8.52 -13.08 4.74
C GLU A 35 -8.40 -12.04 5.85
N LEU A 36 -7.38 -11.16 5.77
CA LEU A 36 -7.23 -10.06 6.72
C LEU A 36 -8.42 -9.10 6.64
N LEU A 37 -8.89 -8.75 5.45
CA LEU A 37 -10.06 -7.90 5.27
C LEU A 37 -11.32 -8.56 5.81
N ASP A 38 -11.53 -9.86 5.58
CA ASP A 38 -12.68 -10.61 6.10
C ASP A 38 -12.72 -10.50 7.65
N ASN A 39 -11.60 -10.75 8.33
CA ASN A 39 -11.48 -10.62 9.79
C ASN A 39 -11.76 -9.17 10.26
N LEU A 40 -11.20 -8.17 9.58
CA LEU A 40 -11.40 -6.76 9.93
C LEU A 40 -12.84 -6.31 9.73
N MET A 41 -13.54 -6.86 8.73
CA MET A 41 -14.97 -6.57 8.51
C MET A 41 -15.83 -7.20 9.60
N GLU A 42 -15.52 -8.42 10.06
CA GLU A 42 -16.19 -9.05 11.21
C GLU A 42 -16.01 -8.24 12.50
N GLU A 43 -14.82 -7.62 12.68
CA GLU A 43 -14.54 -6.72 13.81
C GLU A 43 -15.20 -5.33 13.67
N GLY A 44 -15.85 -5.03 12.57
CA GLY A 44 -16.45 -3.72 12.30
C GLY A 44 -15.42 -2.60 12.13
N ARG A 45 -14.23 -2.91 11.61
CA ARG A 45 -13.15 -1.94 11.37
C ARG A 45 -13.39 -1.12 10.10
N SER A 46 -12.78 0.05 10.05
CA SER A 46 -12.73 0.89 8.84
C SER A 46 -11.31 0.92 8.30
N VAL A 47 -11.12 0.46 7.06
CA VAL A 47 -9.82 0.08 6.51
C VAL A 47 -9.44 0.94 5.31
N LEU A 48 -8.21 1.47 5.32
CA LEU A 48 -7.55 2.03 4.14
C LEU A 48 -6.61 0.96 3.55
N VAL A 49 -6.73 0.70 2.27
CA VAL A 49 -5.82 -0.18 1.54
C VAL A 49 -5.05 0.64 0.51
N PHE A 50 -3.75 0.74 0.71
CA PHE A 50 -2.85 1.46 -0.19
C PHE A 50 -2.09 0.50 -1.10
N SER A 51 -2.01 0.85 -2.37
CA SER A 51 -1.08 0.25 -3.33
C SER A 51 -0.53 1.32 -4.27
N GLN A 52 0.70 1.13 -4.73
CA GLN A 52 1.28 1.97 -5.78
C GLN A 52 0.73 1.62 -7.16
N PHE A 53 0.24 0.37 -7.34
CA PHE A 53 -0.27 -0.13 -8.62
C PHE A 53 -1.80 -0.02 -8.67
N THR A 54 -2.31 0.83 -9.56
CA THR A 54 -3.77 0.94 -9.78
C THR A 54 -4.34 -0.35 -10.37
N SER A 55 -3.55 -1.11 -11.12
CA SER A 55 -3.93 -2.44 -11.62
C SER A 55 -4.10 -3.45 -10.47
N MET A 56 -3.29 -3.36 -9.40
CA MET A 56 -3.49 -4.17 -8.21
C MET A 56 -4.77 -3.80 -7.47
N LEU A 57 -5.03 -2.50 -7.32
CA LEU A 57 -6.30 -2.05 -6.74
C LEU A 57 -7.51 -2.57 -7.51
N ALA A 58 -7.43 -2.68 -8.84
CA ALA A 58 -8.49 -3.27 -9.66
C ALA A 58 -8.69 -4.78 -9.39
N LEU A 59 -7.62 -5.53 -9.12
CA LEU A 59 -7.73 -6.94 -8.72
C LEU A 59 -8.37 -7.10 -7.34
N ILE A 60 -7.98 -6.25 -6.39
CA ILE A 60 -8.60 -6.21 -5.05
C ILE A 60 -10.07 -5.83 -5.18
N GLU A 61 -10.41 -4.80 -5.97
CA GLU A 61 -11.78 -4.37 -6.25
C GLU A 61 -12.64 -5.53 -6.76
N ALA A 62 -12.17 -6.25 -7.77
CA ALA A 62 -12.90 -7.40 -8.32
C ALA A 62 -13.17 -8.48 -7.26
N ALA A 63 -12.18 -8.73 -6.36
CA ALA A 63 -12.33 -9.68 -5.28
C ALA A 63 -13.33 -9.20 -4.19
N LEU A 64 -13.35 -7.90 -3.88
CA LEU A 64 -14.31 -7.31 -2.94
C LEU A 64 -15.75 -7.37 -3.49
N VAL A 65 -15.94 -7.08 -4.79
CA VAL A 65 -17.22 -7.23 -5.47
C VAL A 65 -17.72 -8.66 -5.38
N ALA A 66 -16.84 -9.64 -5.66
CA ALA A 66 -17.20 -11.07 -5.58
C ALA A 66 -17.61 -11.50 -4.16
N ARG A 67 -17.09 -10.83 -3.10
CA ARG A 67 -17.44 -11.06 -1.70
C ARG A 67 -18.63 -10.24 -1.21
N GLY A 68 -19.15 -9.32 -2.02
CA GLY A 68 -20.26 -8.45 -1.66
C GLY A 68 -19.90 -7.33 -0.69
N TYR A 69 -18.61 -6.97 -0.58
CA TYR A 69 -18.17 -5.88 0.28
C TYR A 69 -18.39 -4.51 -0.38
N ASN A 70 -18.88 -3.56 0.42
CA ASN A 70 -18.92 -2.16 0.02
C ASN A 70 -17.54 -1.52 0.16
N TYR A 71 -17.12 -0.82 -0.86
CA TYR A 71 -15.83 -0.12 -0.89
C TYR A 71 -15.96 1.22 -1.63
N LEU A 72 -14.97 2.09 -1.40
CA LEU A 72 -14.71 3.29 -2.18
C LEU A 72 -13.31 3.20 -2.78
N MET A 73 -13.07 3.90 -3.88
CA MET A 73 -11.76 3.92 -4.54
C MET A 73 -11.32 5.34 -4.88
N LEU A 74 -10.05 5.65 -4.59
CA LEU A 74 -9.41 6.91 -4.92
C LEU A 74 -8.10 6.66 -5.68
N THR A 75 -8.06 7.06 -6.94
CA THR A 75 -6.87 6.98 -7.80
C THR A 75 -6.53 8.34 -8.39
N GLY A 76 -5.40 8.43 -9.11
CA GLY A 76 -5.04 9.66 -9.83
C GLY A 76 -6.06 10.10 -10.89
N LYS A 77 -6.93 9.20 -11.35
CA LYS A 77 -7.99 9.48 -12.33
C LYS A 77 -9.31 9.96 -11.71
N THR A 78 -9.43 9.90 -10.39
CA THR A 78 -10.66 10.27 -9.67
C THR A 78 -10.89 11.78 -9.73
N ARG A 79 -12.04 12.20 -10.30
CA ARG A 79 -12.38 13.62 -10.48
C ARG A 79 -12.97 14.28 -9.22
N ASN A 80 -13.88 13.60 -8.53
CA ASN A 80 -14.63 14.13 -7.37
C ASN A 80 -14.02 13.63 -6.05
N ARG A 81 -12.75 13.94 -5.80
CA ARG A 81 -11.98 13.42 -4.65
C ARG A 81 -12.63 13.78 -3.31
N GLU A 82 -13.03 15.02 -3.12
CA GLU A 82 -13.63 15.50 -1.87
C GLU A 82 -14.94 14.77 -1.56
N GLN A 83 -15.79 14.57 -2.56
CA GLN A 83 -17.05 13.86 -2.39
C GLN A 83 -16.82 12.40 -1.95
N ILE A 84 -15.84 11.70 -2.54
CA ILE A 84 -15.52 10.32 -2.17
C ILE A 84 -14.98 10.25 -0.74
N ILE A 85 -14.15 11.22 -0.33
CA ILE A 85 -13.64 11.33 1.03
C ILE A 85 -14.79 11.56 2.01
N GLN A 86 -15.70 12.46 1.71
CA GLN A 86 -16.88 12.73 2.54
C GLN A 86 -17.77 11.48 2.69
N ARG A 87 -17.98 10.71 1.62
CA ARG A 87 -18.72 9.45 1.65
C ARG A 87 -18.06 8.43 2.56
N PHE A 88 -16.73 8.29 2.50
CA PHE A 88 -16.00 7.42 3.42
C PHE A 88 -16.14 7.90 4.87
N GLN A 89 -15.94 9.19 5.13
CA GLN A 89 -16.09 9.77 6.48
C GLN A 89 -17.53 9.63 7.02
N ALA A 90 -18.54 9.67 6.15
CA ALA A 90 -19.94 9.39 6.49
C ALA A 90 -20.23 7.90 6.77
N GLY A 91 -19.33 7.00 6.39
CA GLY A 91 -19.45 5.56 6.65
C GLY A 91 -20.23 4.79 5.61
N GLU A 92 -20.32 5.29 4.39
CA GLU A 92 -21.00 4.57 3.30
C GLU A 92 -20.30 3.26 2.94
N ALA A 93 -19.00 3.16 3.17
CA ALA A 93 -18.23 1.93 2.95
C ALA A 93 -17.16 1.76 4.02
N PRO A 94 -16.90 0.53 4.50
CA PRO A 94 -15.87 0.24 5.49
C PRO A 94 -14.48 0.14 4.89
N ILE A 95 -14.35 -0.09 3.57
CA ILE A 95 -13.07 -0.29 2.87
C ILE A 95 -12.84 0.88 1.91
N PHE A 96 -11.64 1.44 1.93
CA PHE A 96 -11.22 2.49 1.01
C PHE A 96 -9.92 2.12 0.31
N LEU A 97 -9.98 1.83 -0.99
CA LEU A 97 -8.85 1.54 -1.86
C LEU A 97 -8.22 2.83 -2.35
N ILE A 98 -6.94 3.05 -2.11
CA ILE A 98 -6.27 4.31 -2.41
C ILE A 98 -4.95 4.06 -3.13
N SER A 99 -4.73 4.68 -4.29
CA SER A 99 -3.41 4.68 -4.87
C SER A 99 -2.47 5.60 -4.10
N LEU A 100 -1.23 5.17 -3.84
CA LEU A 100 -0.24 5.96 -3.08
C LEU A 100 -0.05 7.38 -3.65
N ARG A 101 -0.06 7.53 -4.96
CA ARG A 101 0.02 8.84 -5.62
C ARG A 101 -1.19 9.73 -5.34
N ALA A 102 -2.38 9.14 -5.25
CA ALA A 102 -3.60 9.89 -4.93
C ALA A 102 -3.67 10.23 -3.45
N GLY A 103 -3.11 9.40 -2.57
CA GLY A 103 -3.03 9.62 -1.13
C GLY A 103 -2.10 10.76 -0.70
N GLY A 104 -1.29 11.31 -1.62
CA GLY A 104 -0.16 12.20 -1.31
C GLY A 104 -0.49 13.60 -0.77
N VAL A 105 -1.73 14.10 -0.80
CA VAL A 105 -2.03 15.50 -0.40
C VAL A 105 -3.21 15.57 0.56
N GLY A 106 -2.91 15.93 1.82
CA GLY A 106 -3.86 16.58 2.74
C GLY A 106 -5.15 15.83 3.11
N LEU A 107 -5.33 14.59 2.71
CA LEU A 107 -6.56 13.83 2.98
C LEU A 107 -6.77 13.65 4.48
N ASN A 108 -7.97 13.91 4.95
CA ASN A 108 -8.38 13.58 6.32
C ASN A 108 -9.27 12.32 6.28
N LEU A 109 -8.77 11.21 6.80
CA LEU A 109 -9.43 9.91 6.78
C LEU A 109 -9.53 9.31 8.19
N THR A 110 -9.82 10.14 9.18
CA THR A 110 -9.86 9.79 10.61
C THR A 110 -10.95 8.80 10.99
N ARG A 111 -11.87 8.49 10.10
CA ARG A 111 -12.80 7.37 10.29
C ARG A 111 -12.05 6.02 10.27
N ALA A 112 -10.99 5.90 9.48
CA ALA A 112 -10.21 4.67 9.40
C ALA A 112 -9.43 4.45 10.70
N ASP A 113 -9.47 3.23 11.20
CA ASP A 113 -8.68 2.76 12.34
C ASP A 113 -7.69 1.66 11.95
N THR A 114 -7.67 1.29 10.68
CA THR A 114 -6.76 0.28 10.12
C THR A 114 -6.22 0.73 8.76
N VAL A 115 -4.93 0.53 8.56
CA VAL A 115 -4.23 0.82 7.31
C VAL A 115 -3.53 -0.44 6.85
N ILE A 116 -3.71 -0.81 5.58
CA ILE A 116 -3.00 -1.90 4.93
C ILE A 116 -2.16 -1.32 3.79
N HIS A 117 -0.83 -1.46 3.88
CA HIS A 117 0.07 -1.28 2.76
C HIS A 117 0.20 -2.61 2.04
N TYR A 118 -0.42 -2.74 0.87
CA TYR A 118 -0.42 -3.97 0.09
C TYR A 118 0.97 -4.28 -0.49
N ASP A 119 1.70 -3.25 -0.88
CA ASP A 119 3.06 -3.34 -1.39
C ASP A 119 3.95 -2.26 -0.74
N PRO A 120 5.21 -2.59 -0.40
CA PRO A 120 6.12 -1.62 0.21
C PRO A 120 6.60 -0.61 -0.83
N TRP A 121 6.80 0.63 -0.40
CA TRP A 121 7.37 1.70 -1.21
C TRP A 121 8.85 1.92 -0.86
N TRP A 122 9.64 2.38 -1.81
CA TRP A 122 11.08 2.65 -1.61
C TRP A 122 11.37 3.64 -0.47
N ASN A 123 10.51 4.62 -0.30
CA ASN A 123 10.66 5.65 0.72
C ASN A 123 9.65 5.41 1.86
N PRO A 124 10.11 5.01 3.06
CA PRO A 124 9.24 4.78 4.20
C PRO A 124 8.42 6.03 4.58
N ALA A 125 8.94 7.25 4.37
CA ALA A 125 8.23 8.47 4.68
C ALA A 125 6.92 8.62 3.87
N VAL A 126 6.84 8.05 2.67
CA VAL A 126 5.60 8.05 1.87
C VAL A 126 4.56 7.14 2.48
N GLU A 127 4.95 5.96 3.02
CA GLU A 127 4.05 5.07 3.75
C GLU A 127 3.59 5.69 5.07
N ASP A 128 4.52 6.28 5.82
CA ASP A 128 4.22 6.95 7.07
C ASP A 128 3.24 8.11 6.82
N GLN A 129 3.48 8.92 5.78
CA GLN A 129 2.57 9.98 5.37
C GLN A 129 1.19 9.44 4.96
N ALA A 130 1.10 8.29 4.28
CA ALA A 130 -0.16 7.66 3.94
C ALA A 130 -0.89 7.16 5.20
N SER A 131 -0.19 6.55 6.15
CA SER A 131 -0.75 6.09 7.42
C SER A 131 -1.23 7.24 8.30
N ASP A 132 -0.56 8.38 8.28
CA ASP A 132 -0.94 9.61 9.00
C ASP A 132 -2.28 10.19 8.54
N ARG A 133 -2.86 9.72 7.44
CA ARG A 133 -4.22 10.09 7.02
C ARG A 133 -5.29 9.57 7.98
N ALA A 134 -5.05 8.41 8.57
CA ALA A 134 -5.89 7.83 9.63
C ALA A 134 -5.47 8.37 11.01
N HIS A 135 -4.16 8.55 11.26
CA HIS A 135 -3.60 8.98 12.54
C HIS A 135 -3.49 10.53 12.61
N ARG A 136 -4.63 11.21 12.75
CA ARG A 136 -4.71 12.69 12.87
C ARG A 136 -5.53 13.13 14.09
N MET A 137 -5.46 14.42 14.40
CA MET A 137 -6.36 15.03 15.38
C MET A 137 -7.82 14.74 15.02
N GLY A 138 -8.57 14.15 15.96
CA GLY A 138 -9.93 13.67 15.76
C GLY A 138 -10.05 12.15 15.67
N GLN A 139 -8.93 11.41 15.56
CA GLN A 139 -8.92 9.97 15.68
C GLN A 139 -9.18 9.54 17.14
N LYS A 140 -10.20 8.71 17.34
CA LYS A 140 -10.63 8.26 18.67
C LYS A 140 -10.20 6.82 19.00
N ARG A 141 -9.63 6.11 18.01
CA ARG A 141 -9.22 4.71 18.16
C ARG A 141 -7.73 4.54 17.85
N PRO A 142 -7.04 3.57 18.44
CA PRO A 142 -5.70 3.20 18.00
C PRO A 142 -5.72 2.81 16.53
N VAL A 143 -4.76 3.32 15.76
CA VAL A 143 -4.60 2.97 14.34
C VAL A 143 -3.65 1.79 14.24
N THR A 144 -4.13 0.70 13.63
CA THR A 144 -3.31 -0.48 13.33
C THR A 144 -2.81 -0.39 11.88
N ILE A 145 -1.52 -0.62 11.67
CA ILE A 145 -0.89 -0.57 10.34
C ILE A 145 -0.36 -1.96 10.01
N TYR A 146 -0.83 -2.52 8.90
CA TYR A 146 -0.34 -3.76 8.32
C TYR A 146 0.51 -3.45 7.08
N ARG A 147 1.61 -4.18 6.92
CA ARG A 147 2.41 -4.20 5.71
C ARG A 147 2.48 -5.63 5.18
N LEU A 148 2.00 -5.84 3.96
CA LEU A 148 2.07 -7.13 3.31
C LEU A 148 3.37 -7.21 2.52
N VAL A 149 4.20 -8.18 2.84
CA VAL A 149 5.53 -8.38 2.25
C VAL A 149 5.64 -9.80 1.75
N ALA A 150 6.00 -9.97 0.48
CA ALA A 150 6.33 -11.28 -0.06
C ALA A 150 7.73 -11.67 0.42
N LYS A 151 7.80 -12.74 1.22
CA LYS A 151 9.03 -13.22 1.83
C LYS A 151 10.02 -13.75 0.77
N ASP A 152 11.31 -13.59 1.01
CA ASP A 152 12.40 -14.01 0.14
C ASP A 152 12.33 -13.37 -1.27
N THR A 153 11.94 -12.10 -1.32
CA THR A 153 11.79 -11.31 -2.55
C THR A 153 12.42 -9.92 -2.45
N ILE A 154 12.33 -9.15 -3.55
CA ILE A 154 12.72 -7.73 -3.56
C ILE A 154 11.97 -6.91 -2.50
N GLU A 155 10.78 -7.33 -2.06
CA GLU A 155 10.03 -6.59 -1.04
C GLU A 155 10.66 -6.68 0.34
N ASP A 156 11.23 -7.82 0.74
CA ASP A 156 12.01 -7.93 1.97
C ASP A 156 13.16 -6.93 1.97
N LYS A 157 13.89 -6.85 0.87
CA LYS A 157 15.02 -5.93 0.72
C LYS A 157 14.59 -4.46 0.78
N ILE A 158 13.41 -4.12 0.25
CA ILE A 158 12.84 -2.78 0.40
C ILE A 158 12.54 -2.47 1.87
N VAL A 159 12.00 -3.43 2.60
CA VAL A 159 11.70 -3.26 4.04
C VAL A 159 12.99 -3.13 4.87
N ASP A 160 14.01 -3.92 4.57
CA ASP A 160 15.33 -3.79 5.20
C ASP A 160 15.95 -2.42 4.93
N LEU A 161 15.83 -1.92 3.70
CA LEU A 161 16.26 -0.57 3.34
C LEU A 161 15.51 0.51 4.14
N HIS A 162 14.23 0.28 4.48
CA HIS A 162 13.47 1.18 5.35
C HIS A 162 14.10 1.31 6.74
N ALA A 163 14.55 0.19 7.34
CA ALA A 163 15.22 0.20 8.63
C ALA A 163 16.50 1.05 8.56
N HIS A 164 17.37 0.79 7.58
CA HIS A 164 18.59 1.55 7.38
C HIS A 164 18.34 3.06 7.12
N LYS A 165 17.32 3.41 6.34
CA LYS A 165 16.96 4.82 6.10
C LYS A 165 16.43 5.52 7.34
N ARG A 166 15.69 4.83 8.20
CA ARG A 166 15.23 5.39 9.49
C ARG A 166 16.39 5.61 10.44
N ASP A 167 17.32 4.66 10.52
CA ASP A 167 18.52 4.77 11.34
C ASP A 167 19.43 5.93 10.88
N LEU A 168 19.61 6.06 9.54
CA LEU A 168 20.31 7.20 8.95
C LEU A 168 19.59 8.52 9.20
N ALA A 169 18.27 8.57 9.06
CA ALA A 169 17.50 9.79 9.34
C ALA A 169 17.59 10.16 10.83
N SER A 170 17.55 9.18 11.74
CA SER A 170 17.72 9.41 13.18
C SER A 170 19.13 9.91 13.52
N SER A 171 20.17 9.41 12.86
CA SER A 171 21.55 9.85 13.05
C SER A 171 21.85 11.22 12.39
N LEU A 172 21.08 11.61 11.37
CA LEU A 172 21.24 12.86 10.62
C LEU A 172 20.30 14.00 11.08
N LEU A 173 19.30 13.71 11.91
CA LEU A 173 18.59 14.74 12.70
C LEU A 173 19.53 15.47 13.67
N GLU A 174 20.75 14.94 13.86
CA GLU A 174 21.87 15.65 14.49
C GLU A 174 22.64 16.56 13.52
N GLY A 175 22.32 16.65 12.23
CA GLY A 175 22.93 17.62 11.32
C GLY A 175 23.01 17.31 9.81
N GLY A 176 21.90 17.12 9.06
CA GLY A 176 22.02 17.09 7.60
C GLY A 176 20.74 16.76 6.80
N GLU A 177 20.54 17.38 5.66
CA GLU A 177 19.44 17.15 4.73
C GLU A 177 19.59 15.83 3.94
N LEU A 178 18.55 15.01 3.88
CA LEU A 178 18.49 13.82 3.02
C LEU A 178 17.39 13.92 1.95
N SER A 179 17.84 13.78 0.70
CA SER A 179 16.97 13.62 -0.46
C SER A 179 16.29 12.24 -0.45
N GLY A 180 14.95 12.21 -0.39
CA GLY A 180 14.14 10.98 -0.33
C GLY A 180 14.10 10.14 -1.60
N LYS A 181 15.10 10.22 -2.49
CA LYS A 181 15.19 9.38 -3.70
C LYS A 181 16.29 8.34 -3.51
N MET A 182 15.95 7.09 -3.78
CA MET A 182 16.92 6.00 -3.82
C MET A 182 17.96 6.28 -4.92
N SER A 183 19.23 6.15 -4.59
CA SER A 183 20.32 6.32 -5.56
C SER A 183 20.36 5.14 -6.55
N VAL A 184 20.97 5.37 -7.72
CA VAL A 184 21.17 4.30 -8.72
C VAL A 184 22.01 3.15 -8.14
N ASN A 185 22.96 3.45 -7.24
CA ASN A 185 23.79 2.44 -6.60
C ASN A 185 22.96 1.55 -5.64
N GLU A 186 22.09 2.13 -4.80
CA GLU A 186 21.19 1.38 -3.95
C GLU A 186 20.24 0.48 -4.76
N MET A 187 19.78 0.95 -5.94
CA MET A 187 19.01 0.13 -6.87
C MET A 187 19.82 -1.04 -7.44
N MET A 188 21.08 -0.81 -7.77
CA MET A 188 21.97 -1.84 -8.34
C MET A 188 22.34 -2.90 -7.31
N GLU A 189 22.54 -2.52 -6.06
CA GLU A 189 22.78 -3.47 -4.96
C GLU A 189 21.58 -4.39 -4.75
N LEU A 190 20.37 -3.84 -4.72
CA LEU A 190 19.14 -4.64 -4.59
C LEU A 190 18.96 -5.66 -5.74
N ILE A 191 19.44 -5.36 -6.95
CA ILE A 191 19.37 -6.29 -8.08
C ILE A 191 20.44 -7.39 -7.94
N ARG A 192 21.67 -7.04 -7.55
CA ARG A 192 22.78 -8.00 -7.46
C ARG A 192 22.58 -9.08 -6.40
N GLU A 193 21.99 -8.71 -5.27
CA GLU A 193 21.74 -9.67 -4.18
C GLU A 193 20.56 -10.63 -4.45
N VAL A 194 19.82 -10.46 -5.54
CA VAL A 194 18.76 -11.41 -5.98
C VAL A 194 19.36 -12.53 -6.84
N GLU A 195 20.63 -12.37 -7.30
CA GLU A 195 21.30 -13.37 -8.17
C GLU A 195 22.17 -14.38 -7.40
N ASP A 196 22.34 -14.23 -6.08
CA ASP A 196 23.00 -15.18 -5.18
C ASP A 196 21.96 -15.98 -4.35
#